data_fd468ec51df2692d2ba19a8d6775853f
#
_entry.id   fd468ec51df2692d2ba19a8d6775853f
#
_cell.length_a   1.000
_cell.length_b   1.000
_cell.length_c   1.000
_cell.angle_alpha   90.00
_cell.angle_beta   90.00
_cell.angle_gamma   90.00
#
_symmetry.space_group_name_H-M   'P 1'
#
loop_
_entity.id
_entity.type
_entity.pdbx_description
1 polymer ?
#
loop_
_entity_poly.entity_id
_entity_poly.type
_entity_poly.pdbx_seq_one_letter_code
_entity_poly.pdbx_strand_id
1 'polypeptide(L)'
;PVTAAFETKSEMKTTSLITSADTCVLQPMDAGEDWTPDNETKQAFTTAVSCTRTKYDSDTNEALESTVVAFGSLDFFVSGALQMDTFNNGDFTVNMCNDLVGKEDNTLNIVPKSDSSETLDITEATVKVFQIIFVIVVPIAVLATGLIIWFRRRHR
;
A
#
# COMPACT_ATOMS: atom_id res chain seq x y z
N PRO A 1 1.82 -15.07 -8.00
CA PRO A 1 2.38 -16.04 -7.08
C PRO A 1 3.80 -16.38 -7.46
N VAL A 2 4.61 -16.66 -6.46
CA VAL A 2 5.94 -17.22 -6.68
C VAL A 2 5.75 -18.73 -6.85
N THR A 3 6.06 -19.24 -8.03
CA THR A 3 5.95 -20.69 -8.27
C THR A 3 7.08 -21.40 -7.54
N ALA A 4 6.74 -22.52 -6.92
CA ALA A 4 7.65 -23.35 -6.13
C ALA A 4 8.75 -24.08 -6.94
N ALA A 5 9.07 -23.62 -8.14
CA ALA A 5 10.13 -24.16 -8.99
C ALA A 5 11.56 -23.83 -8.49
N PHE A 6 11.68 -23.26 -7.30
CA PHE A 6 12.96 -23.27 -6.59
C PHE A 6 13.15 -24.65 -5.99
N GLU A 7 13.57 -25.58 -6.82
CA GLU A 7 14.08 -26.85 -6.32
C GLU A 7 15.20 -26.56 -5.32
N THR A 8 14.99 -26.98 -4.10
CA THR A 8 15.98 -26.88 -3.04
C THR A 8 17.18 -27.72 -3.42
N LYS A 9 18.21 -27.07 -3.94
CA LYS A 9 19.52 -27.69 -3.96
C LYS A 9 20.00 -27.87 -2.53
N SER A 10 20.78 -28.87 -2.24
CA SER A 10 21.18 -29.29 -0.87
C SER A 10 21.80 -28.17 0.00
N GLU A 11 22.22 -27.07 -0.60
CA GLU A 11 22.79 -25.88 0.07
C GLU A 11 21.82 -24.71 0.20
N MET A 12 20.57 -24.88 -0.23
CA MET A 12 19.57 -23.81 -0.26
C MET A 12 18.37 -24.19 0.58
N LYS A 13 17.94 -23.29 1.43
CA LYS A 13 16.71 -23.39 2.22
C LYS A 13 15.72 -22.33 1.78
N THR A 14 14.58 -22.76 1.27
CA THR A 14 13.51 -21.85 0.86
C THR A 14 12.40 -21.87 1.90
N THR A 15 11.96 -20.69 2.32
CA THR A 15 10.88 -20.51 3.30
C THR A 15 9.81 -19.60 2.72
N SER A 16 8.54 -19.99 2.81
CA SER A 16 7.43 -19.13 2.45
C SER A 16 7.24 -18.08 3.54
N LEU A 17 7.30 -16.80 3.17
CA LEU A 17 7.12 -15.68 4.10
C LEU A 17 5.67 -15.22 4.14
N ILE A 18 5.03 -15.11 2.97
CA ILE A 18 3.64 -14.66 2.87
C ILE A 18 2.89 -15.63 1.97
N THR A 19 1.74 -16.06 2.46
CA THR A 19 0.83 -16.94 1.72
C THR A 19 -0.55 -16.30 1.71
N SER A 20 -1.21 -16.31 0.55
CA SER A 20 -2.58 -15.82 0.41
C SER A 20 -3.58 -16.73 1.15
N ALA A 21 -4.80 -16.25 1.32
CA ALA A 21 -5.90 -17.10 1.79
C ALA A 21 -6.17 -18.26 0.81
N ASP A 22 -6.73 -19.35 1.30
CA ASP A 22 -7.13 -20.51 0.53
C ASP A 22 -8.34 -20.27 -0.40
N THR A 23 -8.98 -19.12 -0.24
CA THR A 23 -10.09 -18.63 -1.07
C THR A 23 -9.64 -17.86 -2.31
N CYS A 24 -8.33 -17.66 -2.50
CA CYS A 24 -7.78 -16.95 -3.64
C CYS A 24 -7.82 -17.79 -4.92
N VAL A 25 -7.97 -17.12 -6.03
CA VAL A 25 -7.90 -17.71 -7.38
C VAL A 25 -6.77 -17.05 -8.17
N LEU A 26 -6.20 -17.77 -9.12
CA LEU A 26 -5.19 -17.25 -10.01
C LEU A 26 -5.86 -16.76 -11.29
N GLN A 27 -5.79 -15.46 -11.57
CA GLN A 27 -6.21 -14.92 -12.85
C GLN A 27 -5.09 -15.15 -13.87
N PRO A 28 -5.38 -15.83 -15.01
CA PRO A 28 -4.45 -15.96 -16.12
C PRO A 28 -4.10 -14.57 -16.70
N MET A 29 -2.88 -14.40 -17.20
CA MET A 29 -2.46 -13.13 -17.80
C MET A 29 -3.20 -12.80 -19.11
N ASP A 30 -3.73 -13.81 -19.76
CA ASP A 30 -4.53 -13.73 -21.00
C ASP A 30 -6.04 -13.80 -20.75
N ALA A 31 -6.45 -13.63 -19.49
CA ALA A 31 -7.86 -13.62 -19.14
C ALA A 31 -8.61 -12.54 -19.90
N GLY A 32 -9.61 -12.94 -20.69
CA GLY A 32 -10.50 -12.01 -21.42
C GLY A 32 -11.44 -11.24 -20.49
N GLU A 33 -12.17 -10.29 -21.06
CA GLU A 33 -13.15 -9.47 -20.31
C GLU A 33 -14.26 -10.30 -19.64
N ASP A 34 -14.55 -11.49 -20.18
CA ASP A 34 -15.57 -12.40 -19.66
C ASP A 34 -15.05 -13.36 -18.57
N TRP A 35 -13.78 -13.24 -18.18
CA TRP A 35 -13.22 -14.10 -17.13
C TRP A 35 -13.87 -13.81 -15.78
N THR A 36 -14.29 -14.86 -15.09
CA THR A 36 -14.86 -14.78 -13.74
C THR A 36 -14.15 -15.74 -12.80
N PRO A 37 -13.91 -15.34 -11.55
CA PRO A 37 -13.22 -16.17 -10.56
C PRO A 37 -14.05 -17.38 -10.09
N ASP A 38 -15.35 -17.43 -10.38
CA ASP A 38 -16.27 -18.44 -9.83
C ASP A 38 -16.00 -19.85 -10.38
N ASN A 39 -15.40 -19.96 -11.55
CA ASN A 39 -15.08 -21.21 -12.22
C ASN A 39 -13.68 -21.74 -11.92
N GLU A 40 -12.89 -20.98 -11.16
CA GLU A 40 -11.50 -21.30 -10.89
C GLU A 40 -11.31 -22.07 -9.56
N THR A 41 -10.26 -22.88 -9.50
CA THR A 41 -9.90 -23.59 -8.28
C THR A 41 -9.34 -22.63 -7.26
N LYS A 42 -10.02 -22.55 -6.11
CA LYS A 42 -9.57 -21.75 -4.97
C LYS A 42 -8.46 -22.48 -4.23
N GLN A 43 -7.36 -21.80 -3.99
CA GLN A 43 -6.22 -22.33 -3.23
C GLN A 43 -5.34 -21.20 -2.67
N ALA A 44 -4.49 -21.57 -1.72
CA ALA A 44 -3.49 -20.66 -1.20
C ALA A 44 -2.29 -20.56 -2.15
N PHE A 45 -1.77 -19.36 -2.33
CA PHE A 45 -0.60 -19.08 -3.16
C PHE A 45 0.49 -18.41 -2.33
N THR A 46 1.71 -18.85 -2.46
CA THR A 46 2.85 -18.15 -1.89
C THR A 46 3.13 -16.88 -2.67
N THR A 47 3.13 -15.73 -1.98
CA THR A 47 3.32 -14.40 -2.57
C THR A 47 4.68 -13.79 -2.24
N ALA A 48 5.34 -14.26 -1.17
CA ALA A 48 6.71 -13.90 -0.86
C ALA A 48 7.47 -15.10 -0.32
N VAL A 49 8.72 -15.22 -0.74
CA VAL A 49 9.62 -16.31 -0.33
C VAL A 49 10.99 -15.74 0.05
N SER A 50 11.63 -16.38 1.02
CA SER A 50 13.04 -16.19 1.32
C SER A 50 13.81 -17.45 0.94
N CYS A 51 14.99 -17.28 0.34
CA CYS A 51 15.91 -18.36 0.01
C CYS A 51 17.27 -18.03 0.61
N THR A 52 17.72 -18.84 1.55
CA THR A 52 19.02 -18.73 2.19
C THR A 52 19.95 -19.81 1.65
N ARG A 53 21.12 -19.40 1.19
CA ARG A 53 22.20 -20.29 0.80
C ARG A 53 23.31 -20.23 1.83
N THR A 54 23.70 -21.38 2.36
CA THR A 54 24.84 -21.53 3.28
C THR A 54 26.00 -22.13 2.50
N LYS A 55 27.15 -21.46 2.51
CA LYS A 55 28.42 -21.96 1.98
C LYS A 55 29.48 -21.86 3.04
N TYR A 56 30.30 -22.89 3.17
CA TYR A 56 31.43 -22.88 4.11
C TYR A 56 32.68 -22.38 3.40
N ASP A 57 33.37 -21.47 4.06
CA ASP A 57 34.71 -21.02 3.60
C ASP A 57 35.70 -22.17 3.77
N SER A 58 36.50 -22.43 2.74
CA SER A 58 37.45 -23.56 2.69
C SER A 58 38.62 -23.41 3.65
N ASP A 59 38.99 -22.18 4.00
CA ASP A 59 40.17 -21.87 4.81
C ASP A 59 39.85 -21.71 6.29
N THR A 60 38.70 -21.08 6.58
CA THR A 60 38.28 -20.77 7.98
C THR A 60 37.22 -21.74 8.50
N ASN A 61 36.60 -22.52 7.62
CA ASN A 61 35.43 -23.35 7.92
C ASN A 61 34.24 -22.57 8.54
N GLU A 62 34.22 -21.25 8.31
CA GLU A 62 33.11 -20.41 8.73
C GLU A 62 31.93 -20.54 7.74
N ALA A 63 30.70 -20.53 8.28
CA ALA A 63 29.49 -20.53 7.48
C ALA A 63 29.23 -19.12 6.93
N LEU A 64 29.21 -18.98 5.60
CA LEU A 64 28.81 -17.77 4.90
C LEU A 64 27.37 -17.94 4.43
N GLU A 65 26.48 -17.13 4.95
CA GLU A 65 25.07 -17.15 4.58
C GLU A 65 24.75 -15.97 3.64
N SER A 66 23.97 -16.26 2.61
CA SER A 66 23.41 -15.25 1.74
C SER A 66 21.92 -15.51 1.55
N THR A 67 21.12 -14.49 1.83
CA THR A 67 19.66 -14.56 1.76
C THR A 67 19.12 -13.65 0.67
N VAL A 68 18.19 -14.17 -0.12
CA VAL A 68 17.43 -13.43 -1.14
C VAL A 68 15.96 -13.55 -0.79
N VAL A 69 15.26 -12.42 -0.82
CA VAL A 69 13.81 -12.38 -0.65
C VAL A 69 13.17 -11.96 -1.96
N ALA A 70 12.18 -12.72 -2.40
CA ALA A 70 11.43 -12.44 -3.63
C ALA A 70 9.95 -12.24 -3.34
N PHE A 71 9.37 -11.19 -3.92
CA PHE A 71 7.95 -10.86 -3.83
C PHE A 71 7.28 -11.02 -5.19
N GLY A 72 6.07 -11.55 -5.18
CA GLY A 72 5.26 -11.74 -6.38
C GLY A 72 4.48 -10.49 -6.83
N SER A 73 4.54 -9.37 -6.07
CA SER A 73 3.88 -8.12 -6.42
C SER A 73 4.72 -6.92 -5.99
N LEU A 74 4.76 -5.91 -6.85
CA LEU A 74 5.35 -4.61 -6.54
C LEU A 74 4.42 -3.76 -5.65
N ASP A 75 3.11 -4.02 -5.68
CA ASP A 75 2.12 -3.25 -4.94
C ASP A 75 2.29 -3.37 -3.43
N PHE A 76 3.01 -4.41 -2.98
CA PHE A 76 3.37 -4.55 -1.57
C PHE A 76 4.20 -3.38 -1.04
N PHE A 77 5.03 -2.78 -1.91
CA PHE A 77 5.99 -1.71 -1.56
C PHE A 77 5.56 -0.31 -2.00
N VAL A 78 4.36 -0.14 -2.57
CA VAL A 78 3.89 1.21 -2.89
C VAL A 78 3.65 2.01 -1.62
N SER A 79 3.92 3.32 -1.67
CA SER A 79 3.86 4.18 -0.48
C SER A 79 2.49 4.13 0.21
N GLY A 80 1.40 4.03 -0.54
CA GLY A 80 0.06 3.86 0.01
C GLY A 80 -0.10 2.60 0.85
N ALA A 81 0.43 1.46 0.39
CA ALA A 81 0.37 0.20 1.13
C ALA A 81 1.30 0.17 2.35
N LEU A 82 2.47 0.84 2.26
CA LEU A 82 3.43 0.90 3.37
C LEU A 82 2.97 1.83 4.50
N GLN A 83 2.18 2.86 4.19
CA GLN A 83 1.71 3.86 5.15
C GLN A 83 0.33 3.58 5.73
N MET A 84 -0.39 2.60 5.20
CA MET A 84 -1.69 2.22 5.72
C MET A 84 -1.54 1.34 6.96
N ASP A 85 -2.02 1.81 8.10
CA ASP A 85 -2.05 1.06 9.37
C ASP A 85 -2.86 -0.25 9.28
N THR A 86 -3.75 -0.35 8.30
CA THR A 86 -4.55 -1.57 8.07
C THR A 86 -3.72 -2.71 7.49
N PHE A 87 -2.64 -2.38 6.77
CA PHE A 87 -1.73 -3.35 6.15
C PHE A 87 -0.39 -3.27 6.88
N ASN A 88 0.01 -4.23 7.62
CA ASN A 88 1.30 -4.24 8.32
C ASN A 88 2.53 -4.37 7.37
N ASN A 89 2.40 -3.90 6.13
CA ASN A 89 3.44 -3.99 5.11
C ASN A 89 4.70 -3.21 5.50
N GLY A 90 4.52 -2.04 6.12
CA GLY A 90 5.62 -1.21 6.60
C GLY A 90 6.44 -1.93 7.67
N ASP A 91 5.77 -2.41 8.71
CA ASP A 91 6.42 -3.14 9.82
C ASP A 91 7.07 -4.43 9.34
N PHE A 92 6.40 -5.17 8.46
CA PHE A 92 6.97 -6.36 7.86
C PHE A 92 8.26 -6.05 7.09
N THR A 93 8.26 -4.97 6.29
CA THR A 93 9.43 -4.57 5.49
C THR A 93 10.60 -4.18 6.37
N VAL A 94 10.35 -3.41 7.43
CA VAL A 94 11.40 -2.99 8.39
C VAL A 94 11.98 -4.20 9.11
N ASN A 95 11.12 -5.09 9.62
CA ASN A 95 11.56 -6.28 10.33
C ASN A 95 12.35 -7.23 9.42
N MET A 96 11.89 -7.43 8.19
CA MET A 96 12.61 -8.21 7.18
C MET A 96 14.00 -7.62 6.89
N CYS A 97 14.11 -6.30 6.72
CA CYS A 97 15.40 -5.66 6.50
C CYS A 97 16.34 -5.81 7.70
N ASN A 98 15.82 -5.71 8.92
CA ASN A 98 16.59 -5.90 10.14
C ASN A 98 17.12 -7.35 10.24
N ASP A 99 16.28 -8.32 9.94
CA ASP A 99 16.64 -9.74 9.90
C ASP A 99 17.74 -10.03 8.86
N LEU A 100 17.59 -9.48 7.64
CA LEU A 100 18.56 -9.64 6.56
C LEU A 100 19.95 -9.06 6.88
N VAL A 101 20.03 -8.02 7.72
CA VAL A 101 21.31 -7.42 8.14
C VAL A 101 21.82 -7.99 9.47
N GLY A 102 21.18 -9.04 9.99
CA GLY A 102 21.59 -9.69 11.25
C GLY A 102 21.48 -8.79 12.47
N LYS A 103 20.61 -7.81 12.46
CA LYS A 103 20.30 -6.99 13.65
C LYS A 103 19.29 -7.73 14.51
N GLU A 104 19.80 -8.65 15.33
CA GLU A 104 19.02 -9.18 16.42
C GLU A 104 18.74 -8.05 17.44
N ASP A 105 17.47 -7.84 17.76
CA ASP A 105 16.96 -7.06 18.91
C ASP A 105 17.20 -5.53 18.97
N ASN A 106 17.61 -4.85 17.94
CA ASN A 106 17.51 -3.40 17.94
C ASN A 106 16.41 -2.94 16.99
N THR A 107 15.19 -3.28 17.30
CA THR A 107 14.04 -2.54 16.80
C THR A 107 14.11 -1.14 17.42
N LEU A 108 14.85 -0.24 16.79
CA LEU A 108 14.50 1.14 16.86
C LEU A 108 13.07 1.19 16.27
N ASN A 109 12.11 1.06 17.18
CA ASN A 109 10.73 1.37 16.87
C ASN A 109 10.67 2.90 16.65
N ILE A 110 11.22 3.32 15.53
CA ILE A 110 10.99 4.66 15.03
C ILE A 110 9.53 4.59 14.59
N VAL A 111 8.65 4.90 15.55
CA VAL A 111 7.25 5.17 15.23
C VAL A 111 7.32 6.17 14.07
N PRO A 112 6.95 5.79 12.83
CA PRO A 112 6.95 6.75 11.76
C PRO A 112 6.10 7.90 12.28
N LYS A 113 6.69 9.10 12.36
CA LYS A 113 5.90 10.29 12.61
C LYS A 113 4.92 10.29 11.45
N SER A 114 3.73 9.81 11.73
CA SER A 114 2.62 9.90 10.81
C SER A 114 2.52 11.40 10.53
N ASP A 115 3.01 11.81 9.39
CA ASP A 115 2.61 13.07 8.81
C ASP A 115 1.15 12.81 8.43
N SER A 116 0.33 12.83 9.48
CA SER A 116 -1.10 12.91 9.30
C SER A 116 -1.26 14.21 8.54
N SER A 117 -1.24 14.12 7.22
CA SER A 117 -1.96 15.07 6.42
C SER A 117 -3.33 15.06 7.07
N GLU A 118 -3.58 16.07 7.90
CA GLU A 118 -4.92 16.34 8.40
C GLU A 118 -5.76 16.48 7.14
N THR A 119 -6.29 15.35 6.68
CA THR A 119 -7.34 15.36 5.67
C THR A 119 -8.43 16.13 6.35
N LEU A 120 -8.62 17.39 5.94
CA LEU A 120 -9.73 18.20 6.37
C LEU A 120 -10.97 17.33 6.13
N ASP A 121 -11.53 16.86 7.22
CA ASP A 121 -12.72 16.02 7.21
C ASP A 121 -13.92 16.90 6.83
N ILE A 122 -13.94 17.28 5.54
CA ILE A 122 -14.96 18.15 4.98
C ILE A 122 -16.17 17.26 4.70
N THR A 123 -17.08 17.26 5.65
CA THR A 123 -18.38 16.60 5.50
C THR A 123 -19.11 17.15 4.26
N GLU A 124 -19.77 16.29 3.49
CA GLU A 124 -20.59 16.72 2.33
C GLU A 124 -21.55 17.87 2.64
N ALA A 125 -22.08 17.90 3.86
CA ALA A 125 -22.94 18.99 4.34
C ALA A 125 -22.20 20.34 4.34
N THR A 126 -20.94 20.36 4.76
CA THR A 126 -20.10 21.57 4.79
C THR A 126 -19.81 22.07 3.38
N VAL A 127 -19.52 21.16 2.45
CA VAL A 127 -19.30 21.51 1.03
C VAL A 127 -20.56 22.14 0.43
N LYS A 128 -21.74 21.57 0.68
CA LYS A 128 -23.01 22.10 0.19
C LYS A 128 -23.32 23.50 0.74
N VAL A 129 -23.03 23.74 2.02
CA VAL A 129 -23.23 25.06 2.64
C VAL A 129 -22.32 26.11 1.98
N PHE A 130 -21.03 25.81 1.80
CA PHE A 130 -20.11 26.72 1.11
C PHE A 130 -20.54 26.97 -0.32
N GLN A 131 -20.96 25.94 -1.04
CA GLN A 131 -21.44 26.07 -2.41
C GLN A 131 -22.67 27.00 -2.49
N ILE A 132 -23.64 26.88 -1.60
CA ILE A 132 -24.82 27.76 -1.55
C ILE A 132 -24.39 29.21 -1.26
N ILE A 133 -23.52 29.42 -0.30
CA ILE A 133 -23.07 30.76 0.07
C ILE A 133 -22.35 31.44 -1.11
N PHE A 134 -21.37 30.79 -1.71
CA PHE A 134 -20.56 31.43 -2.76
C PHE A 134 -21.25 31.51 -4.10
N VAL A 135 -22.08 30.53 -4.46
CA VAL A 135 -22.75 30.49 -5.78
C VAL A 135 -24.07 31.26 -5.79
N ILE A 136 -24.77 31.33 -4.67
CA ILE A 136 -26.11 31.93 -4.63
C ILE A 136 -26.10 33.25 -3.84
N VAL A 137 -25.66 33.20 -2.56
CA VAL A 137 -25.81 34.36 -1.67
C VAL A 137 -24.92 35.52 -2.09
N VAL A 138 -23.67 35.29 -2.44
CA VAL A 138 -22.73 36.35 -2.84
C VAL A 138 -23.17 37.03 -4.14
N PRO A 139 -23.53 36.34 -5.24
CA PRO A 139 -24.03 36.99 -6.45
C PRO A 139 -25.33 37.80 -6.23
N ILE A 140 -26.26 37.27 -5.45
CA ILE A 140 -27.51 37.98 -5.12
C ILE A 140 -27.20 39.23 -4.33
N ALA A 141 -26.31 39.21 -3.36
CA ALA A 141 -25.92 40.38 -2.59
C ALA A 141 -25.29 41.49 -3.49
N VAL A 142 -24.45 41.08 -4.43
CA VAL A 142 -23.85 42.00 -5.41
C VAL A 142 -24.90 42.63 -6.33
N LEU A 143 -25.84 41.82 -6.83
CA LEU A 143 -26.95 42.35 -7.66
C LEU A 143 -27.86 43.26 -6.88
N ALA A 144 -28.21 42.92 -5.63
CA ALA A 144 -29.04 43.76 -4.78
C ALA A 144 -28.39 45.12 -4.50
N THR A 145 -27.09 45.12 -4.17
CA THR A 145 -26.35 46.40 -3.96
C THR A 145 -26.28 47.23 -5.24
N GLY A 146 -26.04 46.58 -6.38
CA GLY A 146 -26.07 47.27 -7.69
C GLY A 146 -27.42 47.92 -8.02
N LEU A 147 -28.52 47.19 -7.77
CA LEU A 147 -29.88 47.70 -7.94
C LEU A 147 -30.21 48.88 -7.01
N ILE A 148 -29.83 48.78 -5.73
CA ILE A 148 -30.03 49.86 -4.76
C ILE A 148 -29.30 51.14 -5.21
N ILE A 149 -28.05 51.01 -5.64
CA ILE A 149 -27.28 52.14 -6.13
C ILE A 149 -27.91 52.73 -7.40
N TRP A 150 -28.36 51.89 -8.33
CA TRP A 150 -29.00 52.30 -9.57
C TRP A 150 -30.34 53.06 -9.29
N PHE A 151 -31.21 52.56 -8.43
CA PHE A 151 -32.42 53.22 -8.05
C PHE A 151 -32.19 54.58 -7.34
N ARG A 152 -31.19 54.59 -6.45
CA ARG A 152 -30.82 55.83 -5.72
C ARG A 152 -30.26 56.89 -6.64
N ARG A 153 -29.60 56.50 -7.74
CA ARG A 153 -29.05 57.42 -8.73
C ARG A 153 -30.10 57.93 -9.72
N ARG A 154 -31.14 57.15 -10.00
CA ARG A 154 -32.24 57.50 -10.89
C ARG A 154 -33.23 58.49 -10.27
N HIS A 155 -33.35 58.52 -8.96
CA HIS A 155 -34.24 59.42 -8.25
C HIS A 155 -33.55 60.67 -7.68
N ARG A 156 -32.32 60.98 -8.11
CA ARG A 156 -31.69 62.26 -7.95
C ARG A 156 -31.69 63.00 -9.31
#